data_3cfc2fa5431f4c6c4c5e873decc64774
#
_entry.id   3cfc2fa5431f4c6c4c5e873decc64774
#
_cell.length_a   1.000
_cell.length_b   1.000
_cell.length_c   1.000
_cell.angle_alpha   90.00
_cell.angle_beta   90.00
_cell.angle_gamma   90.00
#
_symmetry.space_group_name_H-M   'P 1'
#
loop_
_entity.id
_entity.type
_entity.pdbx_description
1 polymer ?
#
loop_
_entity_poly.entity_id
_entity_poly.type
_entity_poly.pdbx_seq_one_letter_code
_entity_poly.pdbx_strand_id
1 'polypeptide(L)'
;MFTNPLNNNRQHQKRSTQFLIDAVRGNGVTFIFDQSIICFLTLAFLVTGCMVGPDFVKPDAPLEELWTQQEDSRIKIEPVDYREWWAVFNDPVLNNLIEKASQQNLDLQGAGLRILEARAQLGIAVGSQYPQTQEASASSTMNQWSSNSPLFGPLDNFNYNYSLGFDAAWELDFWGRFRRGVESANASLYASYANYDDVLVSLIAEVASTYTQIRTFEQQLGFARANVKIQEKSFELASDRYVGGATTQLDPTIAKALLKQTQASIPRFEASLRQTKNALAILLGIPPIDIQSLLGPPKPIPTAPPEVAVGIPADLLLRRPDIRRIELAAAAQSARIGIAKSDLFPRLSLMGSFSFLTSDKGNEFSNNADFVDLFSSNSILYSLGPQLKWPILNYGRIKNDVRAQDARFQQFLVEYRNTVLRALQDVEDGMVGFLRAQEEQAFLVESVKSYQQSADLARLQYIEGLSTYQRVVDAQRFLTQQQNLLASVKGAVAANLIATYKALGGGWELREGRDLVPVQTREQMRQRTDWGDLLSPEERPDVRKQPPTGQEINIFNKPDF
;
A
#
# COMPACT_ATOMS: atom_id res chain seq x y z
N MET A 1 69.36 -80.84 6.44
CA MET A 1 68.31 -80.91 7.46
C MET A 1 67.73 -79.51 7.62
N PHE A 2 66.52 -79.38 7.28
CA PHE A 2 65.81 -78.06 7.15
C PHE A 2 65.36 -77.57 8.52
N THR A 3 65.64 -76.31 8.87
CA THR A 3 64.97 -75.58 9.91
C THR A 3 64.38 -74.25 9.36
N ASN A 4 63.13 -74.09 9.57
CA ASN A 4 62.16 -73.21 9.01
C ASN A 4 62.27 -71.78 9.59
N PRO A 5 62.29 -70.67 8.80
CA PRO A 5 62.31 -69.31 9.27
C PRO A 5 60.93 -68.67 9.12
N LEU A 6 59.99 -68.94 10.02
CA LEU A 6 58.63 -68.33 9.98
C LEU A 6 58.18 -67.76 11.32
N ASN A 7 59.09 -67.25 12.19
CA ASN A 7 58.65 -66.75 13.49
C ASN A 7 59.09 -65.28 13.82
N ASN A 8 59.61 -64.51 12.86
CA ASN A 8 60.12 -63.15 13.16
C ASN A 8 59.22 -62.01 12.68
N ASN A 9 58.13 -62.26 11.93
CA ASN A 9 57.26 -61.22 11.39
C ASN A 9 56.04 -60.89 12.26
N ARG A 10 55.72 -61.63 13.28
CA ARG A 10 54.60 -61.34 14.20
C ARG A 10 54.95 -60.42 15.36
N GLN A 11 56.22 -60.19 15.70
CA GLN A 11 56.63 -59.28 16.74
C GLN A 11 56.79 -57.81 16.25
N HIS A 12 57.12 -57.62 15.00
CA HIS A 12 57.22 -56.28 14.43
C HIS A 12 55.82 -55.64 14.14
N GLN A 13 54.83 -56.43 13.83
CA GLN A 13 53.48 -55.95 13.54
C GLN A 13 52.68 -55.60 14.83
N LYS A 14 53.02 -56.24 15.97
CA LYS A 14 52.42 -55.87 17.27
C LYS A 14 53.04 -54.64 17.88
N ARG A 15 54.30 -54.27 17.56
CA ARG A 15 54.93 -53.03 18.06
C ARG A 15 54.48 -51.80 17.27
N SER A 16 54.17 -51.89 15.98
CA SER A 16 53.68 -50.77 15.20
C SER A 16 52.21 -50.42 15.50
N THR A 17 51.37 -51.39 15.85
CA THR A 17 49.98 -51.12 16.28
C THR A 17 49.89 -50.57 17.68
N GLN A 18 50.82 -50.95 18.58
CA GLN A 18 50.87 -50.41 19.93
C GLN A 18 51.33 -48.94 19.92
N PHE A 19 52.26 -48.57 19.04
CA PHE A 19 52.76 -47.19 18.89
C PHE A 19 51.68 -46.23 18.29
N LEU A 20 50.80 -46.73 17.43
CA LEU A 20 49.66 -45.95 16.92
C LEU A 20 48.52 -45.78 17.95
N ILE A 21 48.35 -46.73 18.86
CA ILE A 21 47.34 -46.67 19.91
C ILE A 21 47.82 -45.73 21.06
N ASP A 22 49.12 -45.72 21.35
CA ASP A 22 49.71 -44.84 22.37
C ASP A 22 49.89 -43.40 21.87
N ALA A 23 50.03 -43.15 20.58
CA ALA A 23 50.01 -41.84 19.96
C ALA A 23 48.60 -41.18 19.95
N VAL A 24 47.53 -41.97 19.92
CA VAL A 24 46.14 -41.51 20.06
C VAL A 24 45.73 -41.32 21.52
N ARG A 25 46.51 -41.86 22.51
CA ARG A 25 46.34 -41.65 23.93
C ARG A 25 47.22 -40.54 24.56
N GLY A 26 47.99 -39.83 23.75
CA GLY A 26 48.81 -38.68 24.13
C GLY A 26 47.95 -37.41 24.34
N ASN A 27 47.25 -37.40 25.34
CA ASN A 27 46.90 -36.42 26.39
C ASN A 27 47.19 -34.94 26.13
N GLY A 28 46.13 -34.15 26.16
CA GLY A 28 46.11 -32.72 26.49
C GLY A 28 45.39 -31.87 25.47
N VAL A 29 45.40 -32.22 24.17
CA VAL A 29 44.81 -31.39 23.14
C VAL A 29 43.30 -31.66 22.95
N THR A 30 42.87 -32.92 23.10
CA THR A 30 41.45 -33.30 23.00
C THR A 30 40.60 -32.76 24.18
N PHE A 31 41.16 -32.68 25.39
CA PHE A 31 40.41 -32.19 26.57
C PHE A 31 40.22 -30.66 26.57
N ILE A 32 41.18 -29.93 26.00
CA ILE A 32 41.07 -28.45 25.87
C ILE A 32 40.10 -28.09 24.74
N PHE A 33 40.05 -28.86 23.67
CA PHE A 33 39.11 -28.66 22.57
C PHE A 33 37.64 -28.95 22.98
N ASP A 34 37.40 -30.03 23.75
CA ASP A 34 36.07 -30.38 24.26
C ASP A 34 35.53 -29.37 25.28
N GLN A 35 36.34 -28.91 26.21
CA GLN A 35 35.94 -27.89 27.19
C GLN A 35 35.73 -26.51 26.53
N SER A 36 36.53 -26.16 25.54
CA SER A 36 36.36 -24.91 24.79
C SER A 36 35.10 -24.93 23.93
N ILE A 37 34.77 -26.04 23.32
CA ILE A 37 33.54 -26.22 22.53
C ILE A 37 32.31 -26.23 23.45
N ILE A 38 32.38 -26.90 24.60
CA ILE A 38 31.29 -26.88 25.59
C ILE A 38 31.13 -25.51 26.22
N CYS A 39 32.19 -24.79 26.54
CA CYS A 39 32.12 -23.38 26.97
C CYS A 39 31.58 -22.46 25.89
N PHE A 40 31.94 -22.70 24.64
CA PHE A 40 31.43 -21.91 23.52
C PHE A 40 29.95 -22.22 23.23
N LEU A 41 29.53 -23.48 23.30
CA LEU A 41 28.13 -23.90 23.18
C LEU A 41 27.29 -23.43 24.39
N THR A 42 27.79 -23.47 25.62
CA THR A 42 27.09 -22.93 26.78
C THR A 42 27.04 -21.41 26.77
N LEU A 43 28.06 -20.72 26.29
CA LEU A 43 28.04 -19.28 26.07
C LEU A 43 27.06 -18.91 24.91
N ALA A 44 26.99 -19.70 23.89
CA ALA A 44 26.00 -19.54 22.78
C ALA A 44 24.56 -19.80 23.25
N PHE A 45 24.32 -20.74 24.17
CA PHE A 45 23.01 -20.99 24.79
C PHE A 45 22.62 -19.94 25.84
N LEU A 46 23.56 -19.28 26.49
CA LEU A 46 23.29 -18.17 27.43
C LEU A 46 22.99 -16.85 26.70
N VAL A 47 23.31 -16.75 25.43
CA VAL A 47 22.96 -15.63 24.57
C VAL A 47 21.65 -15.97 23.81
N THR A 48 20.61 -16.38 24.53
CA THR A 48 19.24 -16.32 23.98
C THR A 48 18.97 -14.87 23.62
N GLY A 49 19.07 -14.62 22.33
CA GLY A 49 19.27 -13.35 21.68
C GLY A 49 18.42 -12.20 22.21
N CYS A 50 19.02 -11.32 23.01
CA CYS A 50 18.44 -10.03 23.32
C CYS A 50 18.28 -9.23 22.04
N MET A 51 17.06 -9.13 21.54
CA MET A 51 16.74 -8.23 20.44
C MET A 51 16.75 -6.80 20.97
N VAL A 52 17.69 -5.96 20.48
CA VAL A 52 17.82 -4.58 20.95
C VAL A 52 16.80 -3.66 20.28
N GLY A 53 16.46 -2.56 20.97
CA GLY A 53 15.49 -1.58 20.49
C GLY A 53 14.15 -1.69 21.19
N PRO A 54 13.25 -0.74 20.96
CA PRO A 54 11.90 -0.78 21.52
C PRO A 54 11.03 -1.78 20.75
N ASP A 55 10.13 -2.46 21.46
CA ASP A 55 9.02 -3.16 20.86
C ASP A 55 7.90 -2.15 20.56
N PHE A 56 7.20 -2.36 19.45
CA PHE A 56 6.11 -1.48 19.10
C PHE A 56 4.92 -1.68 20.06
N VAL A 57 4.45 -0.58 20.60
CA VAL A 57 3.21 -0.52 21.37
C VAL A 57 2.24 0.37 20.62
N LYS A 58 1.02 -0.11 20.40
CA LYS A 58 -0.04 0.67 19.75
C LYS A 58 -0.26 1.97 20.52
N PRO A 59 -0.18 3.14 19.85
CA PRO A 59 -0.37 4.41 20.52
C PRO A 59 -1.84 4.63 20.91
N ASP A 60 -2.06 5.29 22.04
CA ASP A 60 -3.38 5.73 22.43
C ASP A 60 -3.89 6.81 21.47
N ALA A 61 -5.17 6.74 21.15
CA ALA A 61 -5.85 7.71 20.32
C ALA A 61 -6.83 8.55 21.14
N PRO A 62 -6.91 9.87 20.92
CA PRO A 62 -7.94 10.70 21.53
C PRO A 62 -9.29 10.38 20.87
N LEU A 63 -10.13 9.64 21.54
CA LEU A 63 -11.46 9.28 21.08
C LEU A 63 -12.50 9.86 22.03
N GLU A 64 -13.56 10.37 21.47
CA GLU A 64 -14.78 10.68 22.18
C GLU A 64 -15.66 9.42 22.28
N GLU A 65 -16.45 9.30 23.32
CA GLU A 65 -17.31 8.10 23.50
C GLU A 65 -18.50 8.12 22.56
N LEU A 66 -18.94 9.30 22.14
CA LEU A 66 -20.20 9.51 21.43
C LEU A 66 -20.04 10.54 20.31
N TRP A 67 -20.89 10.45 19.28
CA TRP A 67 -20.97 11.41 18.19
C TRP A 67 -21.72 12.69 18.61
N THR A 68 -21.35 13.88 18.08
CA THR A 68 -22.03 15.14 18.40
C THR A 68 -23.48 15.20 17.92
N GLN A 69 -23.82 14.47 16.86
CA GLN A 69 -25.16 14.43 16.27
C GLN A 69 -26.01 13.23 16.75
N GLN A 70 -25.62 12.51 17.79
CA GLN A 70 -26.30 11.29 18.26
C GLN A 70 -27.74 11.50 18.75
N GLU A 71 -28.11 12.75 19.13
CA GLU A 71 -29.47 13.08 19.60
C GLU A 71 -30.48 13.16 18.45
N ASP A 72 -30.02 13.29 17.20
CA ASP A 72 -30.93 13.32 16.04
C ASP A 72 -31.49 11.92 15.78
N SER A 73 -32.81 11.78 15.74
CA SER A 73 -33.50 10.50 15.56
C SER A 73 -33.19 9.79 14.26
N ARG A 74 -32.63 10.49 13.27
CA ARG A 74 -32.17 9.95 11.97
C ARG A 74 -30.82 9.25 12.05
N ILE A 75 -30.05 9.47 13.14
CA ILE A 75 -28.79 8.79 13.41
C ILE A 75 -29.06 7.60 14.31
N LYS A 76 -28.71 6.40 13.84
CA LYS A 76 -28.84 5.14 14.60
C LYS A 76 -27.46 4.64 15.00
N ILE A 77 -27.20 4.54 16.29
CA ILE A 77 -25.97 3.96 16.83
C ILE A 77 -26.18 2.46 16.94
N GLU A 78 -25.93 1.75 15.84
CA GLU A 78 -26.10 0.30 15.73
C GLU A 78 -24.90 -0.30 14.99
N PRO A 79 -24.50 -1.55 15.31
CA PRO A 79 -23.54 -2.27 14.48
C PRO A 79 -24.11 -2.47 13.09
N VAL A 80 -23.38 -2.04 12.07
CA VAL A 80 -23.80 -2.11 10.67
C VAL A 80 -22.80 -2.93 9.88
N ASP A 81 -23.29 -3.76 8.97
CA ASP A 81 -22.46 -4.33 7.92
C ASP A 81 -22.26 -3.29 6.83
N TYR A 82 -21.05 -2.73 6.78
CA TYR A 82 -20.68 -1.71 5.80
C TYR A 82 -20.08 -2.30 4.52
N ARG A 83 -20.10 -3.61 4.37
CA ARG A 83 -19.46 -4.33 3.24
C ARG A 83 -19.98 -3.86 1.90
N GLU A 84 -21.30 -3.72 1.77
CA GLU A 84 -21.99 -3.27 0.55
C GLU A 84 -22.90 -2.08 0.85
N TRP A 85 -22.37 -1.08 1.56
CA TRP A 85 -23.16 0.08 2.02
C TRP A 85 -23.91 0.81 0.91
N TRP A 86 -23.40 0.79 -0.35
CA TRP A 86 -24.06 1.43 -1.49
C TRP A 86 -25.37 0.76 -1.90
N ALA A 87 -25.62 -0.47 -1.45
CA ALA A 87 -26.89 -1.15 -1.70
C ALA A 87 -28.10 -0.41 -1.10
N VAL A 88 -27.90 0.49 -0.12
CA VAL A 88 -28.95 1.34 0.46
C VAL A 88 -29.63 2.24 -0.58
N PHE A 89 -28.97 2.54 -1.70
CA PHE A 89 -29.53 3.33 -2.79
C PHE A 89 -30.46 2.54 -3.72
N ASN A 90 -30.53 1.22 -3.60
CA ASN A 90 -31.35 0.31 -4.42
C ASN A 90 -31.19 0.57 -5.95
N ASP A 91 -29.96 0.89 -6.39
CA ASP A 91 -29.67 1.17 -7.80
C ASP A 91 -28.74 0.09 -8.39
N PRO A 92 -29.27 -0.83 -9.23
CA PRO A 92 -28.46 -1.90 -9.81
C PRO A 92 -27.40 -1.38 -10.79
N VAL A 93 -27.55 -0.16 -11.36
CA VAL A 93 -26.50 0.44 -12.21
C VAL A 93 -25.31 0.83 -11.33
N LEU A 94 -25.55 1.46 -10.17
CA LEU A 94 -24.51 1.79 -9.21
C LEU A 94 -23.77 0.53 -8.75
N ASN A 95 -24.49 -0.53 -8.39
CA ASN A 95 -23.90 -1.80 -7.96
C ASN A 95 -22.96 -2.38 -9.04
N ASN A 96 -23.41 -2.39 -10.30
CA ASN A 96 -22.59 -2.88 -11.42
C ASN A 96 -21.35 -2.00 -11.69
N LEU A 97 -21.47 -0.67 -11.53
CA LEU A 97 -20.34 0.24 -11.70
C LEU A 97 -19.26 0.02 -10.64
N ILE A 98 -19.66 -0.15 -9.36
CA ILE A 98 -18.74 -0.43 -8.26
C ILE A 98 -18.06 -1.79 -8.47
N GLU A 99 -18.82 -2.81 -8.86
CA GLU A 99 -18.27 -4.13 -9.15
C GLU A 99 -17.20 -4.07 -10.26
N LYS A 100 -17.51 -3.39 -11.37
CA LYS A 100 -16.55 -3.19 -12.48
C LYS A 100 -15.32 -2.37 -12.06
N ALA A 101 -15.51 -1.29 -11.31
CA ALA A 101 -14.41 -0.47 -10.81
C ALA A 101 -13.46 -1.30 -9.94
N SER A 102 -13.99 -2.10 -9.00
CA SER A 102 -13.18 -2.95 -8.13
C SER A 102 -12.35 -4.01 -8.87
N GLN A 103 -12.76 -4.38 -10.10
CA GLN A 103 -12.06 -5.38 -10.91
C GLN A 103 -11.06 -4.76 -11.89
N GLN A 104 -11.31 -3.54 -12.40
CA GLN A 104 -10.63 -3.00 -13.56
C GLN A 104 -9.87 -1.70 -13.29
N ASN A 105 -10.09 -1.05 -12.12
CA ASN A 105 -9.43 0.21 -11.82
C ASN A 105 -7.91 0.06 -11.77
N LEU A 106 -7.19 0.95 -12.46
CA LEU A 106 -5.73 0.85 -12.62
C LEU A 106 -4.97 1.26 -11.35
N ASP A 107 -5.49 2.21 -10.57
CA ASP A 107 -4.87 2.63 -9.31
C ASP A 107 -4.96 1.51 -8.25
N LEU A 108 -6.10 0.80 -8.24
CA LEU A 108 -6.29 -0.37 -7.38
C LEU A 108 -5.37 -1.53 -7.79
N GLN A 109 -5.19 -1.77 -9.09
CA GLN A 109 -4.20 -2.74 -9.59
C GLN A 109 -2.79 -2.33 -9.19
N GLY A 110 -2.45 -1.04 -9.29
CA GLY A 110 -1.18 -0.49 -8.82
C GLY A 110 -0.95 -0.74 -7.32
N ALA A 111 -1.99 -0.58 -6.50
CA ALA A 111 -1.93 -0.91 -5.07
C ALA A 111 -1.69 -2.41 -4.84
N GLY A 112 -2.32 -3.29 -5.62
CA GLY A 112 -2.08 -4.73 -5.59
C GLY A 112 -0.63 -5.10 -5.94
N LEU A 113 -0.05 -4.43 -6.94
CA LEU A 113 1.37 -4.64 -7.32
C LEU A 113 2.34 -4.18 -6.22
N ARG A 114 2.01 -3.12 -5.45
CA ARG A 114 2.82 -2.71 -4.28
C ARG A 114 2.83 -3.76 -3.17
N ILE A 115 1.76 -4.56 -3.03
CA ILE A 115 1.76 -5.71 -2.10
C ILE A 115 2.76 -6.76 -2.56
N LEU A 116 2.82 -7.08 -3.85
CA LEU A 116 3.81 -8.03 -4.39
C LEU A 116 5.25 -7.51 -4.22
N GLU A 117 5.48 -6.22 -4.43
CA GLU A 117 6.76 -5.58 -4.14
C GLU A 117 7.14 -5.72 -2.66
N ALA A 118 6.21 -5.43 -1.74
CA ALA A 118 6.45 -5.56 -0.30
C ALA A 118 6.71 -7.02 0.12
N ARG A 119 6.07 -8.02 -0.51
CA ARG A 119 6.38 -9.44 -0.32
C ARG A 119 7.80 -9.77 -0.74
N ALA A 120 8.23 -9.30 -1.90
CA ALA A 120 9.60 -9.50 -2.35
C ALA A 120 10.61 -8.83 -1.40
N GLN A 121 10.32 -7.64 -0.89
CA GLN A 121 11.15 -6.96 0.10
C GLN A 121 11.21 -7.72 1.43
N LEU A 122 10.12 -8.34 1.86
CA LEU A 122 10.13 -9.24 3.01
C LEU A 122 11.01 -10.47 2.74
N GLY A 123 10.95 -11.07 1.55
CA GLY A 123 11.83 -12.15 1.12
C GLY A 123 13.30 -11.76 1.19
N ILE A 124 13.67 -10.56 0.74
CA ILE A 124 15.03 -10.00 0.86
C ILE A 124 15.46 -9.88 2.34
N ALA A 125 14.57 -9.38 3.20
CA ALA A 125 14.86 -9.24 4.63
C ALA A 125 15.05 -10.62 5.30
N VAL A 126 14.22 -11.62 4.96
CA VAL A 126 14.35 -13.01 5.41
C VAL A 126 15.67 -13.61 4.91
N GLY A 127 15.99 -13.47 3.63
CA GLY A 127 17.23 -13.95 3.03
C GLY A 127 18.49 -13.38 3.71
N SER A 128 18.40 -12.14 4.22
CA SER A 128 19.50 -11.50 4.95
C SER A 128 19.81 -12.12 6.32
N GLN A 129 18.97 -13.01 6.85
CA GLN A 129 19.25 -13.77 8.08
C GLN A 129 20.22 -14.95 7.85
N TYR A 130 20.30 -15.44 6.62
CA TYR A 130 21.19 -16.53 6.21
C TYR A 130 22.59 -16.00 5.90
N PRO A 131 23.59 -16.87 5.64
CA PRO A 131 24.91 -16.39 5.25
C PRO A 131 24.82 -15.37 4.12
N GLN A 132 25.26 -14.11 4.42
CA GLN A 132 25.01 -12.99 3.53
C GLN A 132 25.93 -12.97 2.30
N THR A 133 27.09 -13.64 2.42
CA THR A 133 28.03 -13.77 1.30
C THR A 133 28.27 -15.24 1.01
N GLN A 134 28.06 -15.65 -0.21
CA GLN A 134 28.42 -16.94 -0.78
C GLN A 134 28.83 -16.67 -2.22
N GLU A 135 30.12 -16.58 -2.45
CA GLU A 135 30.67 -16.12 -3.73
C GLU A 135 31.69 -17.11 -4.28
N ALA A 136 31.51 -17.53 -5.50
CA ALA A 136 32.52 -18.25 -6.26
C ALA A 136 33.27 -17.26 -7.15
N SER A 137 34.59 -17.25 -7.04
CA SER A 137 35.44 -16.34 -7.81
C SER A 137 36.48 -17.10 -8.61
N ALA A 138 36.76 -16.63 -9.82
CA ALA A 138 37.87 -17.11 -10.64
C ALA A 138 38.65 -15.91 -11.16
N SER A 139 39.96 -15.94 -11.04
CA SER A 139 40.78 -14.87 -11.59
C SER A 139 42.05 -15.41 -12.27
N SER A 140 42.46 -14.71 -13.33
CA SER A 140 43.76 -14.87 -13.96
C SER A 140 44.38 -13.46 -14.04
N THR A 141 45.46 -13.25 -13.31
CA THR A 141 46.12 -11.92 -13.25
C THR A 141 47.55 -12.02 -13.68
N MET A 142 47.94 -11.07 -14.52
CA MET A 142 49.32 -10.84 -14.92
C MET A 142 49.87 -9.67 -14.11
N ASN A 143 50.92 -9.92 -13.32
CA ASN A 143 51.52 -8.90 -12.47
C ASN A 143 52.94 -8.61 -12.95
N GLN A 144 53.24 -7.33 -13.08
CA GLN A 144 54.61 -6.84 -13.23
C GLN A 144 54.91 -5.89 -12.08
N TRP A 145 55.84 -6.24 -11.25
CA TRP A 145 56.26 -5.43 -10.13
C TRP A 145 57.36 -4.45 -10.55
N SER A 146 57.39 -3.29 -9.96
CA SER A 146 58.40 -2.29 -10.23
C SER A 146 59.77 -2.78 -9.76
N SER A 147 60.77 -2.76 -10.64
CA SER A 147 62.16 -3.05 -10.30
C SER A 147 62.79 -2.01 -9.34
N ASN A 148 62.15 -0.87 -9.16
CA ASN A 148 62.51 0.16 -8.18
C ASN A 148 61.92 -0.09 -6.78
N SER A 149 61.20 -1.18 -6.58
CA SER A 149 60.70 -1.56 -5.25
C SER A 149 61.76 -2.35 -4.48
N PRO A 150 62.06 -1.99 -3.21
CA PRO A 150 63.09 -2.68 -2.42
C PRO A 150 62.76 -4.15 -2.09
N LEU A 151 61.52 -4.59 -2.30
CA LEU A 151 61.04 -5.96 -2.01
C LEU A 151 61.40 -6.99 -3.10
N PHE A 152 61.77 -6.56 -4.31
CA PHE A 152 61.91 -7.44 -5.48
C PHE A 152 63.26 -7.40 -6.20
N GLY A 153 64.35 -7.01 -5.55
CA GLY A 153 65.66 -6.81 -6.16
C GLY A 153 66.14 -7.92 -7.09
N PRO A 154 66.44 -9.13 -6.63
CA PRO A 154 66.96 -10.22 -7.49
C PRO A 154 65.88 -11.17 -8.03
N LEU A 155 64.62 -10.99 -7.65
CA LEU A 155 63.51 -11.88 -8.05
C LEU A 155 62.90 -11.42 -9.39
N ASP A 156 62.36 -12.37 -10.13
CA ASP A 156 61.63 -12.09 -11.37
C ASP A 156 60.38 -11.23 -11.05
N ASN A 157 60.31 -10.04 -11.62
CA ASN A 157 59.27 -9.06 -11.33
C ASN A 157 57.96 -9.26 -12.13
N PHE A 158 57.88 -10.36 -12.88
CA PHE A 158 56.75 -10.67 -13.74
C PHE A 158 56.20 -12.08 -13.40
N ASN A 159 54.87 -12.20 -13.16
CA ASN A 159 54.23 -13.48 -12.95
C ASN A 159 52.75 -13.49 -13.36
N TYR A 160 52.28 -14.69 -13.72
CA TYR A 160 50.85 -14.96 -13.82
C TYR A 160 50.38 -15.67 -12.55
N ASN A 161 49.24 -15.18 -12.03
CA ASN A 161 48.53 -15.86 -10.92
C ASN A 161 47.17 -16.33 -11.41
N TYR A 162 46.81 -17.55 -11.06
CA TYR A 162 45.54 -18.17 -11.33
C TYR A 162 44.89 -18.54 -10.01
N SER A 163 43.64 -18.12 -9.80
CA SER A 163 42.88 -18.50 -8.61
C SER A 163 41.47 -18.90 -8.96
N LEU A 164 40.97 -19.91 -8.25
CA LEU A 164 39.58 -20.34 -8.23
C LEU A 164 39.19 -20.49 -6.76
N GLY A 165 38.18 -19.75 -6.30
CA GLY A 165 37.84 -19.72 -4.89
C GLY A 165 36.35 -19.70 -4.62
N PHE A 166 36.02 -20.02 -3.37
CA PHE A 166 34.69 -19.87 -2.78
C PHE A 166 34.85 -19.18 -1.43
N ASP A 167 34.14 -18.06 -1.27
CA ASP A 167 34.09 -17.27 -0.06
C ASP A 167 32.70 -17.35 0.55
N ALA A 168 32.62 -17.52 1.88
CA ALA A 168 31.38 -17.46 2.63
C ALA A 168 31.54 -16.58 3.87
N ALA A 169 30.55 -15.71 4.11
CA ALA A 169 30.50 -14.91 5.33
C ALA A 169 29.07 -14.86 5.88
N TRP A 170 28.97 -15.04 7.19
CA TRP A 170 27.70 -14.99 7.92
C TRP A 170 27.84 -14.16 9.17
N GLU A 171 27.16 -12.99 9.20
CA GLU A 171 27.00 -12.19 10.42
C GLU A 171 25.90 -12.83 11.28
N LEU A 172 26.23 -13.23 12.49
CA LEU A 172 25.30 -13.86 13.43
C LEU A 172 24.44 -12.79 14.11
N ASP A 173 23.14 -13.01 14.15
CA ASP A 173 22.15 -12.02 14.62
C ASP A 173 21.99 -12.00 16.16
N PHE A 174 23.09 -11.75 16.90
CA PHE A 174 23.04 -11.69 18.37
C PHE A 174 22.15 -10.56 18.89
N TRP A 175 22.20 -9.40 18.22
CA TRP A 175 21.52 -8.18 18.66
C TRP A 175 20.17 -7.96 18.00
N GLY A 176 19.73 -8.90 17.18
CA GLY A 176 18.43 -8.87 16.49
C GLY A 176 18.36 -7.90 15.31
N ARG A 177 19.49 -7.54 14.71
CA ARG A 177 19.53 -6.63 13.54
C ARG A 177 18.67 -7.13 12.39
N PHE A 178 18.91 -8.38 11.99
CA PHE A 178 18.20 -8.99 10.87
C PHE A 178 16.76 -9.33 11.24
N ARG A 179 16.52 -9.81 12.47
CA ARG A 179 15.15 -10.03 12.99
C ARG A 179 14.34 -8.73 13.01
N ARG A 180 14.91 -7.60 13.45
CA ARG A 180 14.27 -6.28 13.33
C ARG A 180 14.07 -5.85 11.89
N GLY A 181 14.96 -6.25 10.98
CA GLY A 181 14.80 -6.05 9.54
C GLY A 181 13.56 -6.76 8.99
N VAL A 182 13.39 -8.03 9.34
CA VAL A 182 12.21 -8.83 8.98
C VAL A 182 10.94 -8.26 9.61
N GLU A 183 10.97 -7.87 10.90
CA GLU A 183 9.86 -7.21 11.58
C GLU A 183 9.43 -5.92 10.86
N SER A 184 10.39 -5.06 10.50
CA SER A 184 10.13 -3.84 9.74
C SER A 184 9.52 -4.12 8.36
N ALA A 185 10.07 -5.10 7.62
CA ALA A 185 9.57 -5.47 6.30
C ALA A 185 8.17 -6.09 6.38
N ASN A 186 7.93 -6.94 7.37
CA ASN A 186 6.63 -7.56 7.61
C ASN A 186 5.56 -6.51 7.96
N ALA A 187 5.85 -5.58 8.88
CA ALA A 187 4.95 -4.47 9.19
C ALA A 187 4.67 -3.59 7.95
N SER A 188 5.68 -3.37 7.09
CA SER A 188 5.52 -2.67 5.81
C SER A 188 4.65 -3.43 4.82
N LEU A 189 4.74 -4.76 4.79
CA LEU A 189 3.83 -5.60 3.99
C LEU A 189 2.38 -5.45 4.45
N TYR A 190 2.12 -5.54 5.76
CA TYR A 190 0.77 -5.32 6.31
C TYR A 190 0.27 -3.90 6.03
N ALA A 191 1.14 -2.89 6.10
CA ALA A 191 0.81 -1.52 5.72
C ALA A 191 0.41 -1.41 4.24
N SER A 192 1.03 -2.20 3.34
CA SER A 192 0.66 -2.22 1.92
C SER A 192 -0.73 -2.84 1.67
N TYR A 193 -1.13 -3.85 2.46
CA TYR A 193 -2.50 -4.37 2.43
C TYR A 193 -3.51 -3.32 2.92
N ALA A 194 -3.22 -2.64 4.03
CA ALA A 194 -4.07 -1.57 4.52
C ALA A 194 -4.17 -0.41 3.50
N ASN A 195 -3.10 -0.10 2.78
CA ASN A 195 -3.13 0.86 1.69
C ASN A 195 -4.01 0.42 0.51
N TYR A 196 -4.02 -0.86 0.17
CA TYR A 196 -4.93 -1.40 -0.85
C TYR A 196 -6.39 -1.22 -0.43
N ASP A 197 -6.70 -1.52 0.83
CA ASP A 197 -8.04 -1.34 1.38
C ASP A 197 -8.47 0.13 1.38
N ASP A 198 -7.58 1.06 1.71
CA ASP A 198 -7.80 2.50 1.68
C ASP A 198 -8.10 3.01 0.26
N VAL A 199 -7.33 2.54 -0.73
CA VAL A 199 -7.59 2.83 -2.16
C VAL A 199 -8.95 2.27 -2.59
N LEU A 200 -9.33 1.07 -2.14
CA LEU A 200 -10.61 0.45 -2.48
C LEU A 200 -11.79 1.22 -1.88
N VAL A 201 -11.73 1.59 -0.59
CA VAL A 201 -12.74 2.45 0.08
C VAL A 201 -12.93 3.75 -0.68
N SER A 202 -11.83 4.41 -1.01
CA SER A 202 -11.85 5.67 -1.77
C SER A 202 -12.44 5.50 -3.17
N LEU A 203 -12.05 4.45 -3.89
CA LEU A 203 -12.56 4.13 -5.22
C LEU A 203 -14.08 3.94 -5.22
N ILE A 204 -14.60 3.12 -4.29
CA ILE A 204 -16.05 2.86 -4.17
C ILE A 204 -16.81 4.17 -3.95
N ALA A 205 -16.34 4.99 -3.01
CA ALA A 205 -16.97 6.28 -2.71
C ALA A 205 -16.90 7.27 -3.88
N GLU A 206 -15.78 7.33 -4.61
CA GLU A 206 -15.62 8.17 -5.79
C GLU A 206 -16.52 7.73 -6.95
N VAL A 207 -16.68 6.43 -7.20
CA VAL A 207 -17.61 5.88 -8.19
C VAL A 207 -19.05 6.25 -7.83
N ALA A 208 -19.46 6.06 -6.57
CA ALA A 208 -20.81 6.37 -6.11
C ALA A 208 -21.09 7.88 -6.18
N SER A 209 -20.16 8.72 -5.76
CA SER A 209 -20.28 10.17 -5.80
C SER A 209 -20.35 10.70 -7.24
N THR A 210 -19.45 10.22 -8.11
CA THR A 210 -19.42 10.60 -9.53
C THR A 210 -20.69 10.15 -10.27
N TYR A 211 -21.18 8.95 -9.97
CA TYR A 211 -22.47 8.48 -10.51
C TYR A 211 -23.63 9.38 -10.06
N THR A 212 -23.71 9.71 -8.77
CA THR A 212 -24.72 10.62 -8.22
C THR A 212 -24.66 12.00 -8.91
N GLN A 213 -23.46 12.51 -9.16
CA GLN A 213 -23.25 13.78 -9.86
C GLN A 213 -23.72 13.71 -11.32
N ILE A 214 -23.50 12.59 -12.01
CA ILE A 214 -24.04 12.35 -13.38
C ILE A 214 -25.57 12.46 -13.36
N ARG A 215 -26.23 11.75 -12.43
CA ARG A 215 -27.68 11.77 -12.30
C ARG A 215 -28.22 13.16 -11.95
N THR A 216 -27.47 13.92 -11.14
CA THR A 216 -27.80 15.32 -10.83
C THR A 216 -27.75 16.20 -12.07
N PHE A 217 -26.71 16.11 -12.89
CA PHE A 217 -26.62 16.88 -14.13
C PHE A 217 -27.67 16.45 -15.16
N GLU A 218 -28.00 15.15 -15.26
CA GLU A 218 -29.07 14.67 -16.12
C GLU A 218 -30.42 15.25 -15.71
N GLN A 219 -30.71 15.37 -14.42
CA GLN A 219 -31.93 15.99 -13.91
C GLN A 219 -31.97 17.49 -14.19
N GLN A 220 -30.87 18.22 -13.94
CA GLN A 220 -30.77 19.66 -14.24
C GLN A 220 -30.94 19.94 -15.72
N LEU A 221 -30.32 19.12 -16.60
CA LEU A 221 -30.48 19.22 -18.04
C LEU A 221 -31.91 18.95 -18.46
N GLY A 222 -32.58 17.97 -17.83
CA GLY A 222 -34.01 17.70 -18.03
C GLY A 222 -34.90 18.90 -17.69
N PHE A 223 -34.66 19.54 -16.53
CA PHE A 223 -35.38 20.76 -16.14
C PHE A 223 -35.10 21.93 -17.11
N ALA A 224 -33.86 22.15 -17.49
CA ALA A 224 -33.51 23.21 -18.43
C ALA A 224 -34.24 23.04 -19.77
N ARG A 225 -34.23 21.84 -20.32
CA ARG A 225 -34.93 21.52 -21.58
C ARG A 225 -36.45 21.65 -21.46
N ALA A 226 -37.05 21.23 -20.34
CA ALA A 226 -38.49 21.41 -20.10
C ALA A 226 -38.86 22.88 -19.94
N ASN A 227 -38.07 23.65 -19.23
CA ASN A 227 -38.29 25.10 -19.06
C ASN A 227 -38.13 25.86 -20.38
N VAL A 228 -37.15 25.50 -21.22
CA VAL A 228 -37.03 26.08 -22.58
C VAL A 228 -38.33 25.91 -23.37
N LYS A 229 -38.93 24.70 -23.40
CA LYS A 229 -40.20 24.44 -24.11
C LYS A 229 -41.36 25.29 -23.56
N ILE A 230 -41.42 25.50 -22.24
CA ILE A 230 -42.43 26.35 -21.60
C ILE A 230 -42.21 27.81 -21.97
N GLN A 231 -40.96 28.28 -21.93
CA GLN A 231 -40.59 29.66 -22.23
C GLN A 231 -40.71 29.99 -23.71
N GLU A 232 -40.51 29.04 -24.64
CA GLU A 232 -40.79 29.19 -26.07
C GLU A 232 -42.27 29.52 -26.29
N LYS A 233 -43.18 28.74 -25.69
CA LYS A 233 -44.61 29.01 -25.72
C LYS A 233 -45.00 30.34 -25.09
N SER A 234 -44.32 30.74 -24.00
CA SER A 234 -44.56 32.02 -23.37
C SER A 234 -44.06 33.22 -24.20
N PHE A 235 -42.94 33.05 -24.92
CA PHE A 235 -42.42 34.02 -25.86
C PHE A 235 -43.35 34.17 -27.07
N GLU A 236 -43.84 33.07 -27.64
CA GLU A 236 -44.82 33.08 -28.73
C GLU A 236 -46.09 33.83 -28.30
N LEU A 237 -46.70 33.49 -27.18
CA LEU A 237 -47.86 34.19 -26.60
C LEU A 237 -47.62 35.70 -26.43
N ALA A 238 -46.48 36.10 -25.89
CA ALA A 238 -46.15 37.54 -25.71
C ALA A 238 -45.97 38.24 -27.05
N SER A 239 -45.41 37.55 -28.05
CA SER A 239 -45.25 38.06 -29.42
C SER A 239 -46.61 38.26 -30.13
N ASP A 240 -47.51 37.27 -30.02
CA ASP A 240 -48.85 37.34 -30.61
C ASP A 240 -49.69 38.50 -30.02
N ARG A 241 -49.64 38.68 -28.70
CA ARG A 241 -50.30 39.81 -27.99
C ARG A 241 -49.72 41.15 -28.42
N TYR A 242 -48.42 41.25 -28.67
CA TYR A 242 -47.79 42.47 -29.19
C TYR A 242 -48.26 42.77 -30.61
N VAL A 243 -48.26 41.76 -31.50
CA VAL A 243 -48.75 41.94 -32.88
C VAL A 243 -50.22 42.30 -32.88
N GLY A 244 -51.03 41.74 -31.99
CA GLY A 244 -52.45 42.07 -31.80
C GLY A 244 -52.69 43.41 -31.09
N GLY A 245 -51.67 44.16 -30.73
CA GLY A 245 -51.77 45.46 -30.07
C GLY A 245 -52.21 45.41 -28.57
N ALA A 246 -52.23 44.22 -27.97
CA ALA A 246 -52.67 44.03 -26.59
C ALA A 246 -51.56 44.28 -25.53
N THR A 247 -50.31 44.44 -25.97
CA THR A 247 -49.17 44.71 -25.11
C THR A 247 -48.07 45.49 -25.83
N THR A 248 -47.02 45.92 -25.12
CA THR A 248 -45.88 46.63 -25.70
C THR A 248 -44.75 45.67 -26.13
N GLN A 249 -43.81 46.19 -26.94
CA GLN A 249 -42.61 45.43 -27.35
C GLN A 249 -41.75 44.94 -26.16
N LEU A 250 -41.95 45.49 -24.98
CA LEU A 250 -41.25 45.09 -23.76
C LEU A 250 -41.48 43.63 -23.41
N ASP A 251 -42.74 43.14 -23.48
CA ASP A 251 -43.11 41.78 -23.08
C ASP A 251 -42.39 40.70 -23.93
N PRO A 252 -42.43 40.68 -25.27
CA PRO A 252 -41.69 39.71 -26.05
C PRO A 252 -40.17 39.87 -25.92
N THR A 253 -39.66 41.09 -25.65
CA THR A 253 -38.21 41.31 -25.43
C THR A 253 -37.74 40.62 -24.17
N ILE A 254 -38.47 40.79 -23.06
CA ILE A 254 -38.15 40.15 -21.76
C ILE A 254 -38.34 38.63 -21.86
N ALA A 255 -39.40 38.16 -22.56
CA ALA A 255 -39.63 36.74 -22.81
C ALA A 255 -38.45 36.10 -23.54
N LYS A 256 -37.98 36.75 -24.63
CA LYS A 256 -36.82 36.31 -25.40
C LYS A 256 -35.53 36.29 -24.54
N ALA A 257 -35.33 37.29 -23.69
CA ALA A 257 -34.17 37.33 -22.83
C ALA A 257 -34.14 36.15 -21.84
N LEU A 258 -35.26 35.81 -21.17
CA LEU A 258 -35.37 34.68 -20.28
C LEU A 258 -35.16 33.37 -21.01
N LEU A 259 -35.80 33.19 -22.18
CA LEU A 259 -35.60 32.00 -23.01
C LEU A 259 -34.11 31.78 -23.38
N LYS A 260 -33.44 32.87 -23.85
CA LYS A 260 -32.02 32.76 -24.23
C LYS A 260 -31.11 32.50 -23.01
N GLN A 261 -31.45 33.04 -21.86
CA GLN A 261 -30.73 32.74 -20.60
C GLN A 261 -30.85 31.25 -20.22
N THR A 262 -32.06 30.67 -20.33
CA THR A 262 -32.28 29.25 -20.02
C THR A 262 -31.61 28.37 -21.09
N GLN A 263 -31.73 28.73 -22.38
CA GLN A 263 -31.02 28.00 -23.45
C GLN A 263 -29.49 27.98 -23.23
N ALA A 264 -28.90 29.10 -22.76
CA ALA A 264 -27.46 29.19 -22.47
C ALA A 264 -27.00 28.26 -21.32
N SER A 265 -27.89 27.82 -20.43
CA SER A 265 -27.57 26.84 -19.40
C SER A 265 -27.37 25.40 -19.91
N ILE A 266 -28.03 25.06 -21.05
CA ILE A 266 -28.00 23.70 -21.60
C ILE A 266 -26.57 23.26 -21.98
N PRO A 267 -25.82 23.99 -22.84
CA PRO A 267 -24.47 23.55 -23.21
C PRO A 267 -23.53 23.49 -21.99
N ARG A 268 -23.76 24.32 -20.95
CA ARG A 268 -23.00 24.25 -19.70
C ARG A 268 -23.25 22.92 -18.96
N PHE A 269 -24.53 22.51 -18.82
CA PHE A 269 -24.85 21.23 -18.18
C PHE A 269 -24.39 20.03 -19.03
N GLU A 270 -24.49 20.11 -20.36
CA GLU A 270 -23.98 19.08 -21.26
C GLU A 270 -22.46 18.90 -21.12
N ALA A 271 -21.72 20.00 -21.05
CA ALA A 271 -20.27 19.96 -20.81
C ALA A 271 -19.93 19.32 -19.45
N SER A 272 -20.59 19.77 -18.36
CA SER A 272 -20.38 19.20 -17.02
C SER A 272 -20.73 17.72 -16.97
N LEU A 273 -21.86 17.32 -17.58
CA LEU A 273 -22.29 15.92 -17.67
C LEU A 273 -21.24 15.09 -18.42
N ARG A 274 -20.73 15.60 -19.54
CA ARG A 274 -19.70 14.88 -20.32
C ARG A 274 -18.40 14.73 -19.55
N GLN A 275 -17.95 15.79 -18.88
CA GLN A 275 -16.73 15.76 -18.06
C GLN A 275 -16.85 14.75 -16.90
N THR A 276 -18.00 14.73 -16.22
CA THR A 276 -18.25 13.78 -15.12
C THR A 276 -18.33 12.35 -15.62
N LYS A 277 -18.94 12.11 -16.80
CA LYS A 277 -18.92 10.80 -17.47
C LYS A 277 -17.50 10.35 -17.82
N ASN A 278 -16.66 11.26 -18.30
CA ASN A 278 -15.25 10.94 -18.56
C ASN A 278 -14.49 10.58 -17.28
N ALA A 279 -14.73 11.30 -16.18
CA ALA A 279 -14.14 10.97 -14.87
C ALA A 279 -14.56 9.56 -14.41
N LEU A 280 -15.85 9.21 -14.53
CA LEU A 280 -16.32 7.87 -14.19
C LEU A 280 -15.64 6.79 -15.05
N ALA A 281 -15.43 7.04 -16.34
CA ALA A 281 -14.76 6.09 -17.23
C ALA A 281 -13.33 5.78 -16.75
N ILE A 282 -12.58 6.79 -16.27
CA ILE A 282 -11.24 6.60 -15.69
C ILE A 282 -11.30 5.76 -14.41
N LEU A 283 -12.29 6.01 -13.54
CA LEU A 283 -12.47 5.19 -12.34
C LEU A 283 -12.79 3.71 -12.67
N LEU A 284 -13.45 3.47 -13.80
CA LEU A 284 -13.73 2.12 -14.30
C LEU A 284 -12.57 1.50 -15.09
N GLY A 285 -11.49 2.24 -15.34
CA GLY A 285 -10.36 1.76 -16.16
C GLY A 285 -10.70 1.54 -17.64
N ILE A 286 -11.70 2.25 -18.18
CA ILE A 286 -12.17 2.10 -19.56
C ILE A 286 -12.04 3.42 -20.35
N PRO A 287 -11.98 3.36 -21.71
CA PRO A 287 -12.05 4.54 -22.55
C PRO A 287 -13.36 5.32 -22.35
N PRO A 288 -13.34 6.67 -22.37
CA PRO A 288 -14.52 7.51 -22.12
C PRO A 288 -15.70 7.31 -23.09
N ILE A 289 -15.47 6.70 -24.23
CA ILE A 289 -16.51 6.47 -25.25
C ILE A 289 -17.54 5.42 -24.83
N ASP A 290 -17.13 4.44 -24.02
CA ASP A 290 -17.94 3.26 -23.72
C ASP A 290 -18.88 3.44 -22.52
N ILE A 291 -18.76 4.54 -21.77
CA ILE A 291 -19.49 4.75 -20.51
C ILE A 291 -21.01 4.81 -20.67
N GLN A 292 -21.50 5.27 -21.82
CA GLN A 292 -22.94 5.42 -22.03
C GLN A 292 -23.69 4.09 -22.04
N SER A 293 -23.07 3.02 -22.53
CA SER A 293 -23.66 1.68 -22.55
C SER A 293 -23.89 1.14 -21.13
N LEU A 294 -23.02 1.51 -20.17
CA LEU A 294 -23.08 1.10 -18.77
C LEU A 294 -24.10 1.92 -17.97
N LEU A 295 -24.23 3.22 -18.26
CA LEU A 295 -25.15 4.11 -17.55
C LEU A 295 -26.62 3.92 -17.96
N GLY A 296 -26.85 3.47 -19.19
CA GLY A 296 -28.19 3.40 -19.76
C GLY A 296 -28.86 4.78 -19.95
N PRO A 297 -30.21 4.82 -20.03
CA PRO A 297 -30.95 6.08 -20.11
C PRO A 297 -30.87 6.89 -18.83
N PRO A 298 -31.16 8.22 -18.89
CA PRO A 298 -31.25 9.05 -17.68
C PRO A 298 -32.22 8.45 -16.65
N LYS A 299 -31.79 8.44 -15.39
CA LYS A 299 -32.56 7.96 -14.24
C LYS A 299 -32.61 9.05 -13.16
N PRO A 300 -33.56 8.95 -12.21
CA PRO A 300 -33.55 9.82 -11.02
C PRO A 300 -32.24 9.74 -10.25
N ILE A 301 -31.94 10.79 -9.50
CA ILE A 301 -30.82 10.80 -8.53
C ILE A 301 -31.07 9.68 -7.52
N PRO A 302 -30.03 8.88 -7.15
CA PRO A 302 -30.15 7.86 -6.12
C PRO A 302 -30.73 8.43 -4.82
N THR A 303 -31.77 7.78 -4.29
CA THR A 303 -32.47 8.26 -3.11
C THR A 303 -31.81 7.66 -1.87
N ALA A 304 -31.30 8.51 -0.99
CA ALA A 304 -30.76 8.09 0.28
C ALA A 304 -31.91 7.66 1.25
N PRO A 305 -31.69 6.70 2.12
CA PRO A 305 -32.64 6.37 3.20
C PRO A 305 -32.80 7.57 4.15
N PRO A 306 -33.95 7.66 4.86
CA PRO A 306 -34.19 8.76 5.80
C PRO A 306 -33.28 8.72 7.03
N GLU A 307 -32.81 7.54 7.39
CA GLU A 307 -31.95 7.28 8.55
C GLU A 307 -30.62 6.72 8.11
N VAL A 308 -29.57 7.01 8.88
CA VAL A 308 -28.25 6.43 8.69
C VAL A 308 -27.80 5.74 9.97
N ALA A 309 -27.34 4.50 9.84
CA ALA A 309 -26.76 3.76 10.94
C ALA A 309 -25.26 3.99 10.96
N VAL A 310 -24.72 4.36 12.13
CA VAL A 310 -23.30 4.59 12.41
C VAL A 310 -22.92 3.79 13.66
N GLY A 311 -21.69 3.25 13.68
CA GLY A 311 -21.14 2.63 14.88
C GLY A 311 -20.71 3.68 15.91
N ILE A 312 -20.02 3.24 16.96
CA ILE A 312 -19.40 4.14 17.92
C ILE A 312 -18.04 4.68 17.39
N PRO A 313 -17.56 5.85 17.87
CA PRO A 313 -16.26 6.42 17.41
C PRO A 313 -15.09 5.45 17.54
N ALA A 314 -15.04 4.63 18.58
CA ALA A 314 -13.99 3.65 18.81
C ALA A 314 -13.85 2.60 17.68
N ASP A 315 -14.95 2.29 16.96
CA ASP A 315 -14.93 1.33 15.86
C ASP A 315 -14.08 1.80 14.68
N LEU A 316 -13.91 3.11 14.50
CA LEU A 316 -13.06 3.69 13.45
C LEU A 316 -11.62 3.18 13.52
N LEU A 317 -11.07 3.02 14.73
CA LEU A 317 -9.70 2.53 14.92
C LEU A 317 -9.50 1.10 14.42
N LEU A 318 -10.57 0.32 14.38
CA LEU A 318 -10.54 -1.07 13.92
C LEU A 318 -10.87 -1.21 12.44
N ARG A 319 -11.63 -0.25 11.90
CA ARG A 319 -12.21 -0.35 10.56
C ARG A 319 -11.46 0.43 9.50
N ARG A 320 -11.05 1.66 9.79
CA ARG A 320 -10.45 2.55 8.78
C ARG A 320 -9.06 2.05 8.35
N PRO A 321 -8.90 1.74 7.06
CA PRO A 321 -7.62 1.23 6.56
C PRO A 321 -6.49 2.27 6.59
N ASP A 322 -6.79 3.58 6.45
CA ASP A 322 -5.81 4.66 6.54
C ASP A 322 -5.20 4.79 7.94
N ILE A 323 -6.01 4.65 9.00
CA ILE A 323 -5.54 4.60 10.39
C ILE A 323 -4.65 3.38 10.59
N ARG A 324 -5.07 2.22 10.08
CA ARG A 324 -4.29 1.00 10.20
C ARG A 324 -2.98 1.06 9.44
N ARG A 325 -2.96 1.67 8.26
CA ARG A 325 -1.76 1.87 7.45
C ARG A 325 -0.70 2.69 8.20
N ILE A 326 -1.08 3.81 8.83
CA ILE A 326 -0.15 4.65 9.57
C ILE A 326 0.34 3.99 10.87
N GLU A 327 -0.53 3.23 11.56
CA GLU A 327 -0.15 2.41 12.72
C GLU A 327 0.94 1.40 12.35
N LEU A 328 0.75 0.67 11.24
CA LEU A 328 1.71 -0.33 10.74
C LEU A 328 3.01 0.31 10.23
N ALA A 329 2.95 1.51 9.66
CA ALA A 329 4.14 2.28 9.29
C ALA A 329 4.94 2.71 10.53
N ALA A 330 4.26 3.08 11.62
CA ALA A 330 4.90 3.35 12.90
C ALA A 330 5.56 2.08 13.47
N ALA A 331 4.90 0.91 13.39
CA ALA A 331 5.47 -0.36 13.80
C ALA A 331 6.75 -0.70 13.01
N ALA A 332 6.73 -0.54 11.69
CA ALA A 332 7.89 -0.72 10.83
C ALA A 332 9.05 0.22 11.23
N GLN A 333 8.74 1.47 11.56
CA GLN A 333 9.74 2.45 11.99
C GLN A 333 10.30 2.17 13.39
N SER A 334 9.49 1.65 14.32
CA SER A 334 9.95 1.19 15.64
C SER A 334 11.04 0.12 15.49
N ALA A 335 10.81 -0.88 14.62
CA ALA A 335 11.81 -1.91 14.35
C ALA A 335 13.12 -1.33 13.75
N ARG A 336 13.06 -0.27 12.93
CA ARG A 336 14.25 0.42 12.40
C ARG A 336 15.09 1.09 13.48
N ILE A 337 14.50 1.54 14.58
CA ILE A 337 15.26 2.02 15.76
C ILE A 337 16.13 0.87 16.29
N GLY A 338 15.58 -0.35 16.37
CA GLY A 338 16.31 -1.54 16.79
C GLY A 338 17.47 -1.88 15.86
N ILE A 339 17.27 -1.79 14.52
CA ILE A 339 18.33 -1.98 13.53
C ILE A 339 19.47 -0.98 13.77
N ALA A 340 19.17 0.31 13.86
CA ALA A 340 20.18 1.36 14.08
C ALA A 340 20.87 1.20 15.44
N LYS A 341 20.14 0.77 16.47
CA LYS A 341 20.70 0.53 17.83
C LYS A 341 21.66 -0.65 17.83
N SER A 342 21.42 -1.69 17.02
CA SER A 342 22.31 -2.84 16.90
C SER A 342 23.71 -2.47 16.43
N ASP A 343 23.87 -1.39 15.65
CA ASP A 343 25.15 -0.88 15.17
C ASP A 343 26.06 -0.29 16.28
N LEU A 344 25.53 -0.09 17.50
CA LEU A 344 26.34 0.29 18.67
C LEU A 344 27.11 -0.89 19.27
N PHE A 345 26.75 -2.10 18.94
CA PHE A 345 27.27 -3.32 19.53
C PHE A 345 28.27 -4.02 18.60
N PRO A 346 29.14 -4.90 19.14
CA PRO A 346 30.07 -5.65 18.31
C PRO A 346 29.32 -6.65 17.41
N ARG A 347 29.73 -6.74 16.15
CA ARG A 347 29.26 -7.72 15.20
C ARG A 347 30.15 -8.94 15.22
N LEU A 348 29.56 -10.11 15.29
CA LEU A 348 30.25 -11.38 15.20
C LEU A 348 29.90 -12.04 13.87
N SER A 349 30.92 -12.28 13.04
CA SER A 349 30.75 -12.96 11.74
C SER A 349 31.57 -14.25 11.72
N LEU A 350 31.04 -15.28 11.08
CA LEU A 350 31.80 -16.45 10.66
C LEU A 350 32.25 -16.21 9.24
N MET A 351 33.57 -16.34 8.99
CA MET A 351 34.14 -16.17 7.66
C MET A 351 34.86 -17.44 7.26
N GLY A 352 34.66 -17.86 6.01
CA GLY A 352 35.34 -19.00 5.42
C GLY A 352 35.75 -18.68 4.01
N SER A 353 36.98 -19.02 3.64
CA SER A 353 37.45 -19.02 2.28
C SER A 353 38.12 -20.34 1.96
N PHE A 354 37.87 -20.84 0.77
CA PHE A 354 38.54 -22.00 0.20
C PHE A 354 38.91 -21.66 -1.24
N SER A 355 40.18 -21.81 -1.59
CA SER A 355 40.62 -21.48 -2.94
C SER A 355 41.77 -22.38 -3.41
N PHE A 356 41.86 -22.53 -4.70
CA PHE A 356 43.03 -23.00 -5.39
C PHE A 356 43.78 -21.77 -5.91
N LEU A 357 45.08 -21.70 -5.61
CA LEU A 357 45.95 -20.59 -6.05
C LEU A 357 47.23 -21.20 -6.62
N THR A 358 47.59 -20.81 -7.83
CA THR A 358 48.89 -21.18 -8.45
C THR A 358 49.49 -19.97 -9.18
N SER A 359 50.82 -19.98 -9.31
CA SER A 359 51.57 -18.99 -10.06
C SER A 359 52.55 -19.68 -11.02
N ASP A 360 52.79 -19.13 -12.20
CA ASP A 360 53.73 -19.68 -13.17
C ASP A 360 55.20 -19.67 -12.68
N LYS A 361 55.51 -18.98 -11.59
CA LYS A 361 56.84 -18.94 -11.01
C LYS A 361 57.05 -19.92 -9.85
N GLY A 362 55.99 -20.52 -9.34
CA GLY A 362 56.07 -21.40 -8.18
C GLY A 362 56.72 -20.74 -6.95
N ASN A 363 57.45 -21.53 -6.14
CA ASN A 363 58.35 -21.01 -5.11
C ASN A 363 59.78 -21.48 -5.39
N GLU A 364 60.78 -20.84 -4.77
CA GLU A 364 62.21 -21.15 -4.98
C GLU A 364 62.58 -22.62 -4.66
N PHE A 365 61.72 -23.37 -4.00
CA PHE A 365 61.91 -24.78 -3.61
C PHE A 365 61.08 -25.76 -4.41
N SER A 366 60.23 -25.32 -5.32
CA SER A 366 59.31 -26.12 -6.12
C SER A 366 59.54 -25.80 -7.60
N ASN A 367 59.63 -26.85 -8.42
CA ASN A 367 59.69 -26.69 -9.87
C ASN A 367 58.55 -25.85 -10.39
N ASN A 368 58.77 -25.14 -11.53
CA ASN A 368 57.81 -24.27 -12.21
C ASN A 368 56.38 -24.81 -12.08
N ALA A 369 55.52 -24.13 -11.32
CA ALA A 369 54.10 -24.40 -11.30
C ALA A 369 53.46 -23.74 -12.52
N ASP A 370 52.40 -24.35 -13.08
CA ASP A 370 51.67 -23.83 -14.23
C ASP A 370 50.18 -23.90 -13.97
N PHE A 371 49.39 -23.34 -14.86
CA PHE A 371 47.91 -23.41 -14.78
C PHE A 371 47.40 -24.85 -14.55
N VAL A 372 48.11 -25.87 -15.09
CA VAL A 372 47.76 -27.28 -14.88
C VAL A 372 47.84 -27.71 -13.43
N ASP A 373 48.66 -27.04 -12.62
CA ASP A 373 48.82 -27.34 -11.18
C ASP A 373 47.75 -26.69 -10.29
N LEU A 374 46.85 -25.92 -10.87
CA LEU A 374 45.80 -25.20 -10.14
C LEU A 374 45.02 -26.14 -9.21
N PHE A 375 44.68 -27.34 -9.68
CA PHE A 375 43.90 -28.30 -8.89
C PHE A 375 44.77 -29.31 -8.10
N SER A 376 46.05 -29.04 -7.96
CA SER A 376 46.94 -29.85 -7.11
C SER A 376 46.68 -29.61 -5.63
N SER A 377 47.00 -30.56 -4.77
CA SER A 377 46.91 -30.40 -3.31
C SER A 377 47.80 -29.26 -2.78
N ASN A 378 48.86 -28.91 -3.48
CA ASN A 378 49.80 -27.84 -3.12
C ASN A 378 49.24 -26.44 -3.40
N SER A 379 48.21 -26.35 -4.23
CA SER A 379 47.55 -25.10 -4.58
C SER A 379 46.37 -24.74 -3.67
N ILE A 380 46.01 -25.59 -2.69
CA ILE A 380 44.92 -25.38 -1.77
C ILE A 380 45.28 -24.35 -0.74
N LEU A 381 44.45 -23.30 -0.65
CA LEU A 381 44.45 -22.28 0.38
C LEU A 381 43.08 -22.24 1.04
N TYR A 382 43.04 -22.33 2.36
CA TYR A 382 41.77 -22.15 3.09
C TYR A 382 41.97 -21.33 4.36
N SER A 383 40.93 -20.62 4.74
CA SER A 383 40.82 -19.86 5.98
C SER A 383 39.43 -20.01 6.54
N LEU A 384 39.29 -20.31 7.82
CA LEU A 384 38.01 -20.41 8.51
C LEU A 384 38.17 -19.86 9.92
N GLY A 385 37.28 -18.93 10.30
CA GLY A 385 37.31 -18.41 11.67
C GLY A 385 36.23 -17.39 11.97
N PRO A 386 35.97 -17.14 13.27
CA PRO A 386 35.14 -16.06 13.72
C PRO A 386 35.88 -14.71 13.59
N GLN A 387 35.14 -13.66 13.19
CA GLN A 387 35.62 -12.30 13.18
C GLN A 387 34.70 -11.43 14.04
N LEU A 388 35.29 -10.68 14.98
CA LEU A 388 34.61 -9.66 15.79
C LEU A 388 34.96 -8.27 15.25
N LYS A 389 33.94 -7.47 14.91
CA LYS A 389 34.11 -6.08 14.47
C LYS A 389 33.26 -5.16 15.33
N TRP A 390 33.91 -4.20 16.01
CA TRP A 390 33.23 -3.23 16.87
C TRP A 390 33.65 -1.80 16.54
N PRO A 391 32.74 -0.93 16.05
CA PRO A 391 33.06 0.46 15.75
C PRO A 391 33.10 1.30 17.05
N ILE A 392 34.20 1.24 17.79
CA ILE A 392 34.35 1.90 19.09
C ILE A 392 34.37 3.41 18.96
N LEU A 393 35.17 3.94 18.02
CA LEU A 393 35.33 5.37 17.78
C LEU A 393 34.54 5.77 16.54
N ASN A 394 33.32 6.28 16.71
CA ASN A 394 32.45 6.70 15.62
C ASN A 394 31.96 8.16 15.77
N TYR A 395 32.53 8.92 16.72
CA TYR A 395 32.25 10.35 16.97
C TYR A 395 30.77 10.71 17.05
N GLY A 396 29.95 9.81 17.57
CA GLY A 396 28.53 9.99 17.75
C GLY A 396 27.67 9.71 16.50
N ARG A 397 28.25 9.32 15.37
CA ARG A 397 27.52 9.04 14.13
C ARG A 397 26.41 8.02 14.33
N ILE A 398 26.70 6.86 14.93
CA ILE A 398 25.71 5.80 15.17
C ILE A 398 24.64 6.26 16.17
N LYS A 399 25.04 6.93 17.27
CA LYS A 399 24.06 7.48 18.23
C LYS A 399 23.11 8.48 17.61
N ASN A 400 23.60 9.32 16.69
CA ASN A 400 22.75 10.28 16.00
C ASN A 400 21.87 9.61 14.94
N ASP A 401 22.29 8.48 14.35
CA ASP A 401 21.39 7.69 13.49
C ASP A 401 20.24 7.09 14.31
N VAL A 402 20.51 6.51 15.47
CA VAL A 402 19.44 6.04 16.38
C VAL A 402 18.47 7.18 16.71
N ARG A 403 18.98 8.38 17.05
CA ARG A 403 18.12 9.55 17.33
C ARG A 403 17.31 9.98 16.13
N ALA A 404 17.87 9.89 14.93
CA ALA A 404 17.15 10.20 13.69
C ALA A 404 15.99 9.20 13.44
N GLN A 405 16.23 7.89 13.66
CA GLN A 405 15.18 6.89 13.56
C GLN A 405 14.09 7.07 14.63
N ASP A 406 14.46 7.42 15.85
CA ASP A 406 13.53 7.72 16.95
C ASP A 406 12.67 8.96 16.63
N ALA A 407 13.28 10.04 16.13
CA ALA A 407 12.54 11.23 15.70
C ALA A 407 11.56 10.94 14.55
N ARG A 408 11.92 10.05 13.62
CA ARG A 408 11.00 9.58 12.57
C ARG A 408 9.85 8.76 13.15
N PHE A 409 10.12 7.90 14.12
CA PHE A 409 9.07 7.17 14.84
C PHE A 409 8.10 8.13 15.50
N GLN A 410 8.60 9.17 16.19
CA GLN A 410 7.75 10.19 16.80
C GLN A 410 6.90 10.96 15.76
N GLN A 411 7.42 11.20 14.53
CA GLN A 411 6.63 11.78 13.43
C GLN A 411 5.44 10.87 13.07
N PHE A 412 5.64 9.55 12.97
CA PHE A 412 4.54 8.60 12.71
C PHE A 412 3.50 8.58 13.83
N LEU A 413 3.90 8.72 15.10
CA LEU A 413 2.95 8.82 16.21
C LEU A 413 2.10 10.10 16.14
N VAL A 414 2.70 11.23 15.75
CA VAL A 414 1.96 12.48 15.52
C VAL A 414 1.01 12.33 14.32
N GLU A 415 1.48 11.74 13.23
CA GLU A 415 0.67 11.46 12.04
C GLU A 415 -0.51 10.53 12.36
N TYR A 416 -0.29 9.47 13.16
CA TYR A 416 -1.36 8.59 13.63
C TYR A 416 -2.46 9.36 14.35
N ARG A 417 -2.10 10.21 15.33
CA ARG A 417 -3.07 11.04 16.05
C ARG A 417 -3.83 11.98 15.12
N ASN A 418 -3.12 12.63 14.20
CA ASN A 418 -3.72 13.52 13.23
C ASN A 418 -4.68 12.79 12.28
N THR A 419 -4.33 11.56 11.84
CA THR A 419 -5.21 10.73 11.00
C THR A 419 -6.48 10.34 11.75
N VAL A 420 -6.38 10.00 13.05
CA VAL A 420 -7.56 9.71 13.88
C VAL A 420 -8.46 10.94 14.02
N LEU A 421 -7.89 12.12 14.29
CA LEU A 421 -8.69 13.37 14.41
C LEU A 421 -9.38 13.72 13.10
N ARG A 422 -8.70 13.56 11.96
CA ARG A 422 -9.32 13.77 10.64
C ARG A 422 -10.42 12.74 10.37
N ALA A 423 -10.24 11.50 10.79
CA ALA A 423 -11.25 10.47 10.65
C ALA A 423 -12.54 10.80 11.42
N LEU A 424 -12.40 11.30 12.65
CA LEU A 424 -13.54 11.79 13.43
C LEU A 424 -14.23 12.97 12.74
N GLN A 425 -13.44 13.96 12.27
CA GLN A 425 -13.96 15.09 11.53
C GLN A 425 -14.72 14.66 10.28
N ASP A 426 -14.18 13.76 9.48
CA ASP A 426 -14.81 13.29 8.23
C ASP A 426 -16.20 12.68 8.49
N VAL A 427 -16.35 11.90 9.58
CA VAL A 427 -17.65 11.30 9.95
C VAL A 427 -18.64 12.38 10.41
N GLU A 428 -18.21 13.29 11.30
CA GLU A 428 -19.05 14.38 11.80
C GLU A 428 -19.50 15.31 10.66
N ASP A 429 -18.60 15.72 9.78
CA ASP A 429 -18.90 16.55 8.62
C ASP A 429 -19.89 15.85 7.67
N GLY A 430 -19.69 14.54 7.44
CA GLY A 430 -20.61 13.73 6.63
C GLY A 430 -22.03 13.66 7.23
N MET A 431 -22.13 13.39 8.52
CA MET A 431 -23.42 13.32 9.23
C MET A 431 -24.14 14.65 9.23
N VAL A 432 -23.46 15.74 9.61
CA VAL A 432 -24.04 17.09 9.61
C VAL A 432 -24.49 17.48 8.19
N GLY A 433 -23.63 17.24 7.20
CA GLY A 433 -23.97 17.50 5.79
C GLY A 433 -25.21 16.73 5.34
N PHE A 434 -25.33 15.45 5.69
CA PHE A 434 -26.47 14.62 5.36
C PHE A 434 -27.77 15.14 6.01
N LEU A 435 -27.76 15.41 7.31
CA LEU A 435 -28.93 15.88 8.06
C LEU A 435 -29.44 17.23 7.54
N ARG A 436 -28.53 18.20 7.35
CA ARG A 436 -28.90 19.55 6.88
C ARG A 436 -29.35 19.55 5.42
N ALA A 437 -28.73 18.76 4.56
CA ALA A 437 -29.19 18.62 3.17
C ALA A 437 -30.60 17.97 3.09
N GLN A 438 -30.95 17.05 3.96
CA GLN A 438 -32.33 16.52 4.02
C GLN A 438 -33.34 17.57 4.45
N GLU A 439 -33.02 18.41 5.44
CA GLU A 439 -33.88 19.52 5.87
C GLU A 439 -34.08 20.54 4.74
N GLU A 440 -32.99 20.94 4.09
CA GLU A 440 -33.02 21.85 2.93
C GLU A 440 -33.85 21.24 1.79
N GLN A 441 -33.68 19.94 1.49
CA GLN A 441 -34.45 19.25 0.47
C GLN A 441 -35.95 19.32 0.76
N ALA A 442 -36.39 19.12 1.99
CA ALA A 442 -37.80 19.16 2.37
C ALA A 442 -38.43 20.54 2.07
N PHE A 443 -37.73 21.64 2.43
CA PHE A 443 -38.21 23.00 2.12
C PHE A 443 -38.19 23.29 0.62
N LEU A 444 -37.19 22.81 -0.11
CA LEU A 444 -37.10 23.03 -1.56
C LEU A 444 -38.15 22.28 -2.35
N VAL A 445 -38.56 21.10 -1.92
CA VAL A 445 -39.68 20.34 -2.55
C VAL A 445 -40.95 21.19 -2.48
N GLU A 446 -41.29 21.76 -1.35
CA GLU A 446 -42.49 22.61 -1.20
C GLU A 446 -42.34 23.94 -1.93
N SER A 447 -41.12 24.52 -1.92
CA SER A 447 -40.82 25.74 -2.69
C SER A 447 -41.02 25.54 -4.19
N VAL A 448 -40.47 24.45 -4.78
CA VAL A 448 -40.66 24.14 -6.21
C VAL A 448 -42.13 23.95 -6.54
N LYS A 449 -42.89 23.24 -5.70
CA LYS A 449 -44.34 23.04 -5.89
C LYS A 449 -45.07 24.37 -5.90
N SER A 450 -44.76 25.28 -4.95
CA SER A 450 -45.37 26.59 -4.85
C SER A 450 -45.02 27.51 -6.04
N TYR A 451 -43.77 27.49 -6.50
CA TYR A 451 -43.35 28.26 -7.69
C TYR A 451 -43.92 27.67 -8.98
N GLN A 452 -44.12 26.35 -9.09
CA GLN A 452 -44.82 25.75 -10.22
C GLN A 452 -46.26 26.28 -10.30
N GLN A 453 -46.98 26.25 -9.18
CA GLN A 453 -48.34 26.81 -9.12
C GLN A 453 -48.38 28.30 -9.45
N SER A 454 -47.41 29.09 -8.91
CA SER A 454 -47.28 30.53 -9.19
C SER A 454 -47.03 30.79 -10.69
N ALA A 455 -46.18 29.99 -11.34
CA ALA A 455 -45.89 30.14 -12.77
C ALA A 455 -47.12 29.82 -13.62
N ASP A 456 -47.90 28.79 -13.26
CA ASP A 456 -49.12 28.41 -13.97
C ASP A 456 -50.20 29.46 -13.79
N LEU A 457 -50.42 29.99 -12.56
CA LEU A 457 -51.39 31.04 -12.30
C LEU A 457 -50.98 32.37 -12.95
N ALA A 458 -49.74 32.79 -12.88
CA ALA A 458 -49.26 34.01 -13.51
C ALA A 458 -49.45 33.97 -15.03
N ARG A 459 -49.20 32.80 -15.66
CA ARG A 459 -49.44 32.59 -17.08
C ARG A 459 -50.94 32.71 -17.43
N LEU A 460 -51.82 32.08 -16.64
CA LEU A 460 -53.27 32.13 -16.83
C LEU A 460 -53.77 33.60 -16.72
N GLN A 461 -53.39 34.32 -15.62
CA GLN A 461 -53.74 35.72 -15.43
C GLN A 461 -53.25 36.63 -16.54
N TYR A 462 -52.06 36.34 -17.12
CA TYR A 462 -51.56 37.09 -18.26
C TYR A 462 -52.41 36.82 -19.53
N ILE A 463 -52.80 35.58 -19.76
CA ILE A 463 -53.71 35.22 -20.90
C ILE A 463 -55.02 36.00 -20.78
N GLU A 464 -55.60 36.06 -19.59
CA GLU A 464 -56.86 36.75 -19.33
C GLU A 464 -56.71 38.30 -19.24
N GLY A 465 -55.50 38.84 -19.36
CA GLY A 465 -55.26 40.29 -19.31
C GLY A 465 -55.30 40.85 -17.89
N LEU A 466 -55.33 40.00 -16.84
CA LEU A 466 -55.43 40.39 -15.45
C LEU A 466 -54.06 40.69 -14.80
N SER A 467 -52.96 40.41 -15.49
CA SER A 467 -51.63 40.60 -14.97
C SER A 467 -50.62 41.01 -16.05
N THR A 468 -49.52 41.64 -15.64
CA THR A 468 -48.42 42.02 -16.52
C THR A 468 -47.52 40.78 -16.80
N TYR A 469 -46.82 40.78 -17.94
CA TYR A 469 -45.90 39.72 -18.32
C TYR A 469 -44.71 39.59 -17.34
N GLN A 470 -44.36 40.70 -16.66
CA GLN A 470 -43.29 40.66 -15.66
C GLN A 470 -43.51 39.58 -14.58
N ARG A 471 -44.76 39.38 -14.11
CA ARG A 471 -45.08 38.32 -13.15
C ARG A 471 -44.83 36.93 -13.69
N VAL A 472 -45.12 36.70 -14.98
CA VAL A 472 -44.84 35.42 -15.66
C VAL A 472 -43.33 35.15 -15.69
N VAL A 473 -42.54 36.16 -16.06
CA VAL A 473 -41.06 36.06 -16.12
C VAL A 473 -40.49 35.78 -14.76
N ASP A 474 -40.90 36.51 -13.73
CA ASP A 474 -40.38 36.32 -12.37
C ASP A 474 -40.73 34.94 -11.84
N ALA A 475 -41.96 34.48 -11.99
CA ALA A 475 -42.38 33.14 -11.56
C ALA A 475 -41.61 32.03 -12.29
N GLN A 476 -41.43 32.12 -13.62
CA GLN A 476 -40.68 31.15 -14.40
C GLN A 476 -39.18 31.17 -14.05
N ARG A 477 -38.57 32.33 -13.81
CA ARG A 477 -37.19 32.47 -13.41
C ARG A 477 -36.96 31.82 -12.06
N PHE A 478 -37.77 32.13 -11.04
CA PHE A 478 -37.65 31.52 -9.72
C PHE A 478 -37.92 30.00 -9.77
N LEU A 479 -38.92 29.54 -10.52
CA LEU A 479 -39.15 28.12 -10.68
C LEU A 479 -37.91 27.40 -11.23
N THR A 480 -37.32 27.92 -12.30
CA THR A 480 -36.11 27.35 -12.92
C THR A 480 -34.96 27.30 -11.91
N GLN A 481 -34.79 28.36 -11.13
CA GLN A 481 -33.75 28.44 -10.09
C GLN A 481 -33.98 27.39 -8.99
N GLN A 482 -35.21 27.30 -8.46
CA GLN A 482 -35.53 26.35 -7.38
C GLN A 482 -35.46 24.90 -7.84
N GLN A 483 -35.85 24.59 -9.06
CA GLN A 483 -35.70 23.24 -9.64
C GLN A 483 -34.23 22.81 -9.74
N ASN A 484 -33.35 23.72 -10.19
CA ASN A 484 -31.91 23.45 -10.25
C ASN A 484 -31.30 23.27 -8.85
N LEU A 485 -31.72 24.11 -7.89
CA LEU A 485 -31.25 23.99 -6.50
C LEU A 485 -31.72 22.68 -5.87
N LEU A 486 -33.00 22.31 -6.06
CA LEU A 486 -33.54 21.03 -5.57
C LEU A 486 -32.78 19.83 -6.14
N ALA A 487 -32.43 19.85 -7.44
CA ALA A 487 -31.60 18.78 -8.03
C ALA A 487 -30.22 18.72 -7.39
N SER A 488 -29.59 19.88 -7.17
CA SER A 488 -28.28 19.96 -6.51
C SER A 488 -28.34 19.43 -5.07
N VAL A 489 -29.35 19.80 -4.28
CA VAL A 489 -29.51 19.38 -2.89
C VAL A 489 -29.85 17.89 -2.79
N LYS A 490 -30.68 17.36 -3.70
CA LYS A 490 -30.89 15.90 -3.79
C LYS A 490 -29.58 15.14 -4.03
N GLY A 491 -28.74 15.65 -4.92
CA GLY A 491 -27.39 15.12 -5.12
C GLY A 491 -26.52 15.24 -3.88
N ALA A 492 -26.62 16.36 -3.15
CA ALA A 492 -25.85 16.58 -1.92
C ALA A 492 -26.27 15.64 -0.78
N VAL A 493 -27.56 15.30 -0.63
CA VAL A 493 -28.02 14.31 0.35
C VAL A 493 -27.34 12.96 0.09
N ALA A 494 -27.35 12.48 -1.15
CA ALA A 494 -26.70 11.23 -1.51
C ALA A 494 -25.18 11.31 -1.34
N ALA A 495 -24.55 12.42 -1.77
CA ALA A 495 -23.10 12.61 -1.66
C ALA A 495 -22.60 12.65 -0.21
N ASN A 496 -23.34 13.32 0.70
CA ASN A 496 -23.00 13.37 2.13
C ASN A 496 -23.17 11.99 2.79
N LEU A 497 -24.18 11.22 2.42
CA LEU A 497 -24.33 9.84 2.88
C LEU A 497 -23.15 8.95 2.41
N ILE A 498 -22.74 9.09 1.15
CA ILE A 498 -21.56 8.42 0.60
C ILE A 498 -20.30 8.81 1.39
N ALA A 499 -20.13 10.12 1.67
CA ALA A 499 -19.01 10.63 2.45
C ALA A 499 -19.00 10.04 3.87
N THR A 500 -20.17 9.93 4.51
CA THR A 500 -20.30 9.29 5.83
C THR A 500 -19.86 7.83 5.80
N TYR A 501 -20.33 7.02 4.83
CA TYR A 501 -19.92 5.62 4.73
C TYR A 501 -18.44 5.45 4.36
N LYS A 502 -17.89 6.31 3.52
CA LYS A 502 -16.45 6.39 3.27
C LYS A 502 -15.68 6.67 4.55
N ALA A 503 -16.12 7.68 5.31
CA ALA A 503 -15.48 8.08 6.56
C ALA A 503 -15.56 6.98 7.64
N LEU A 504 -16.62 6.17 7.64
CA LEU A 504 -16.74 4.97 8.48
C LEU A 504 -15.89 3.78 7.99
N GLY A 505 -15.16 3.93 6.89
CA GLY A 505 -14.28 2.90 6.35
C GLY A 505 -15.02 1.72 5.73
N GLY A 506 -16.21 1.94 5.13
CA GLY A 506 -17.00 0.88 4.54
C GLY A 506 -16.51 0.44 3.16
N GLY A 507 -16.68 -0.85 2.85
CA GLY A 507 -16.51 -1.43 1.50
C GLY A 507 -15.17 -2.12 1.23
N TRP A 508 -14.16 -2.01 2.09
CA TRP A 508 -12.87 -2.68 1.87
C TRP A 508 -12.99 -4.22 1.91
N GLU A 509 -13.99 -4.75 2.60
CA GLU A 509 -14.27 -6.18 2.68
C GLU A 509 -14.59 -6.80 1.30
N LEU A 510 -14.91 -5.97 0.30
CA LEU A 510 -15.14 -6.42 -1.09
C LEU A 510 -13.90 -7.13 -1.68
N ARG A 511 -12.71 -6.89 -1.15
CA ARG A 511 -11.49 -7.62 -1.55
C ARG A 511 -11.48 -9.09 -1.12
N GLU A 512 -12.28 -9.47 -0.11
CA GLU A 512 -12.29 -10.85 0.40
C GLU A 512 -12.66 -11.84 -0.70
N GLY A 513 -11.87 -12.89 -0.87
CA GLY A 513 -12.06 -13.90 -1.92
C GLY A 513 -11.67 -13.45 -3.34
N ARG A 514 -11.16 -12.23 -3.54
CA ARG A 514 -10.78 -11.72 -4.88
C ARG A 514 -9.26 -11.66 -5.04
N ASP A 515 -8.76 -11.85 -6.25
CA ASP A 515 -7.36 -11.63 -6.58
C ASP A 515 -7.00 -10.14 -6.51
N LEU A 516 -5.89 -9.81 -5.84
CA LEU A 516 -5.39 -8.43 -5.71
C LEU A 516 -4.79 -7.90 -7.02
N VAL A 517 -4.28 -8.79 -7.85
CA VAL A 517 -3.69 -8.48 -9.17
C VAL A 517 -4.34 -9.38 -10.20
N PRO A 518 -4.76 -8.84 -11.36
CA PRO A 518 -5.38 -9.63 -12.42
C PRO A 518 -4.50 -10.80 -12.87
N VAL A 519 -5.14 -11.93 -13.20
CA VAL A 519 -4.45 -13.15 -13.66
C VAL A 519 -3.53 -12.86 -14.85
N GLN A 520 -4.01 -12.05 -15.80
CA GLN A 520 -3.23 -11.67 -16.98
C GLN A 520 -1.94 -10.92 -16.61
N THR A 521 -2.00 -10.02 -15.65
CA THR A 521 -0.83 -9.26 -15.17
C THR A 521 0.16 -10.20 -14.48
N ARG A 522 -0.32 -11.13 -13.63
CA ARG A 522 0.54 -12.13 -12.98
C ARG A 522 1.24 -13.04 -14.01
N GLU A 523 0.55 -13.44 -15.06
CA GLU A 523 1.13 -14.24 -16.13
C GLU A 523 2.22 -13.48 -16.90
N GLN A 524 1.99 -12.22 -17.23
CA GLN A 524 3.01 -11.35 -17.82
C GLN A 524 4.25 -11.19 -16.92
N MET A 525 4.07 -11.15 -15.60
CA MET A 525 5.17 -11.08 -14.63
C MET A 525 5.98 -12.36 -14.61
N ARG A 526 5.32 -13.55 -14.61
CA ARG A 526 5.98 -14.86 -14.69
C ARG A 526 6.84 -15.02 -15.94
N GLN A 527 6.36 -14.51 -17.08
CA GLN A 527 7.09 -14.59 -18.35
C GLN A 527 8.37 -13.74 -18.36
N ARG A 528 8.46 -12.72 -17.51
CA ARG A 528 9.61 -11.79 -17.44
C ARG A 528 10.64 -12.18 -16.38
N THR A 529 10.21 -12.74 -15.28
CA THR A 529 11.03 -12.98 -14.09
C THR A 529 10.50 -14.21 -13.36
N ASP A 530 11.37 -15.02 -12.81
CA ASP A 530 10.99 -16.08 -11.89
C ASP A 530 10.51 -15.46 -10.57
N TRP A 531 9.24 -15.66 -10.27
CA TRP A 531 8.57 -15.15 -9.08
C TRP A 531 8.37 -16.24 -8.01
N GLY A 532 8.78 -17.49 -8.29
CA GLY A 532 8.54 -18.60 -7.39
C GLY A 532 7.07 -18.66 -6.93
N ASP A 533 6.87 -18.85 -5.63
CA ASP A 533 5.53 -18.91 -5.01
C ASP A 533 4.92 -17.55 -4.68
N LEU A 534 5.65 -16.43 -4.85
CA LEU A 534 5.17 -15.08 -4.46
C LEU A 534 3.93 -14.60 -5.22
N LEU A 535 3.65 -15.16 -6.41
CA LEU A 535 2.44 -14.89 -7.18
C LEU A 535 1.27 -15.82 -6.84
N SER A 536 1.46 -16.80 -5.96
CA SER A 536 0.40 -17.70 -5.54
C SER A 536 -0.64 -16.96 -4.70
N PRO A 537 -1.94 -17.32 -4.79
CA PRO A 537 -2.96 -16.79 -3.90
C PRO A 537 -2.71 -17.35 -2.48
N GLU A 538 -1.98 -16.62 -1.67
CA GLU A 538 -1.80 -16.96 -0.26
C GLU A 538 -3.02 -16.57 0.57
N GLU A 539 -3.19 -17.22 1.74
CA GLU A 539 -4.06 -16.71 2.80
C GLU A 539 -3.66 -15.28 3.13
N ARG A 540 -4.59 -14.37 2.90
CA ARG A 540 -4.37 -12.95 3.12
C ARG A 540 -4.32 -12.68 4.61
N PRO A 541 -3.31 -11.98 5.11
CA PRO A 541 -3.27 -11.68 6.53
C PRO A 541 -4.48 -10.82 6.90
N ASP A 542 -5.08 -11.13 8.04
CA ASP A 542 -6.06 -10.24 8.64
C ASP A 542 -5.33 -8.99 9.14
N VAL A 543 -5.44 -7.91 8.37
CA VAL A 543 -4.76 -6.63 8.68
C VAL A 543 -5.21 -6.01 10.00
N ARG A 544 -6.30 -6.48 10.60
CA ARG A 544 -6.77 -6.06 11.93
C ARG A 544 -5.92 -6.64 13.05
N LYS A 545 -5.27 -7.79 12.80
CA LYS A 545 -4.34 -8.40 13.76
C LYS A 545 -3.00 -7.67 13.68
N GLN A 546 -2.30 -7.62 14.81
CA GLN A 546 -0.93 -7.14 14.80
C GLN A 546 -0.06 -8.10 13.97
N PRO A 547 0.88 -7.59 13.17
CA PRO A 547 1.85 -8.46 12.49
C PRO A 547 2.68 -9.18 13.54
N PRO A 548 3.16 -10.41 13.26
CA PRO A 548 4.03 -11.15 14.16
C PRO A 548 5.25 -10.28 14.53
N THR A 549 5.58 -10.25 15.82
CA THR A 549 6.77 -9.55 16.32
C THR A 549 8.03 -10.31 15.95
N GLY A 550 9.19 -9.67 16.01
CA GLY A 550 10.47 -10.33 15.70
C GLY A 550 10.79 -11.57 16.56
N GLN A 551 10.13 -11.74 17.72
CA GLN A 551 10.22 -12.94 18.57
C GLN A 551 9.35 -14.10 18.05
N GLU A 552 8.26 -13.80 17.36
CA GLU A 552 7.32 -14.78 16.78
C GLU A 552 7.69 -15.15 15.34
N ILE A 553 8.56 -14.36 14.70
CA ILE A 553 9.03 -14.65 13.36
C ILE A 553 9.99 -15.84 13.43
N ASN A 554 9.59 -16.94 12.79
CA ASN A 554 10.43 -18.12 12.70
C ASN A 554 11.72 -17.79 11.93
N ILE A 555 12.86 -17.82 12.62
CA ILE A 555 14.19 -17.55 12.04
C ILE A 555 14.58 -18.54 10.95
N PHE A 556 13.86 -19.66 10.83
CA PHE A 556 14.07 -20.70 9.84
C PHE A 556 12.96 -20.76 8.79
N ASN A 557 12.23 -19.66 8.56
CA ASN A 557 11.39 -19.56 7.39
C ASN A 557 12.25 -19.88 6.15
N LYS A 558 11.83 -20.90 5.40
CA LYS A 558 12.55 -21.36 4.22
C LYS A 558 12.82 -20.17 3.30
N PRO A 559 14.09 -19.88 2.98
CA PRO A 559 14.37 -18.85 1.99
C PRO A 559 13.83 -19.30 0.64
N ASP A 560 13.39 -18.36 -0.14
CA ASP A 560 13.01 -18.59 -1.52
C ASP A 560 14.32 -18.72 -2.32
N PHE A 561 14.62 -19.95 -2.78
CA PHE A 561 15.80 -20.26 -3.59
C PHE A 561 15.46 -20.25 -5.07
#